data_f597a4196963cc8162b338305ccc5658
#
_entry.id   f597a4196963cc8162b338305ccc5658
#
_cell.length_a   1.000
_cell.length_b   1.000
_cell.length_c   1.000
_cell.angle_alpha   90.00
_cell.angle_beta   90.00
_cell.angle_gamma   90.00
#
_symmetry.space_group_name_H-M   'P 1'
#
loop_
_entity.id
_entity.type
_entity.pdbx_description
1 polymer ?
#
loop_
_entity_poly.entity_id
_entity_poly.type
_entity_poly.pdbx_seq_one_letter_code
_entity_poly.pdbx_strand_id
1 'polypeptide(L)'
;NVTFMATDKSTYFDNNNSLTLLLGNKIIGQCGLVSHHITKDFDIRGNIFGFEMLEDDLNHESNVIFAEISQFPAVYKDITLMTNNDNNILKIIDEISKDSYKYMKNIRIKDIFINKDNLQSNNRSVTLEICLQSNSKTLSDKDINDDVNKVVEDLKNIHKIRLKEA
;
A
#
# COMPACT_ATOMS: atom_id res chain seq x y z
N ASN A 1 -9.33 11.53 0.69
CA ASN A 1 -8.21 10.57 0.70
C ASN A 1 -6.90 11.34 0.65
N VAL A 2 -5.93 10.92 1.47
CA VAL A 2 -4.56 11.43 1.42
C VAL A 2 -3.82 10.68 0.33
N THR A 3 -3.07 11.41 -0.50
CA THR A 3 -2.19 10.85 -1.53
C THR A 3 -0.75 11.21 -1.23
N PHE A 4 0.19 10.45 -1.82
CA PHE A 4 1.62 10.62 -1.60
C PHE A 4 2.31 10.94 -2.92
N MET A 5 3.23 11.90 -2.89
CA MET A 5 4.04 12.29 -4.04
C MET A 5 5.53 12.33 -3.61
N ALA A 6 6.43 12.01 -4.53
CA ALA A 6 7.85 12.18 -4.26
C ALA A 6 8.16 13.64 -3.91
N THR A 7 9.01 13.85 -2.92
CA THR A 7 9.37 15.20 -2.48
C THR A 7 10.53 15.72 -3.35
N ASP A 8 10.35 16.88 -3.98
CA ASP A 8 11.43 17.50 -4.77
C ASP A 8 12.51 18.15 -3.89
N LYS A 9 12.11 18.74 -2.77
CA LYS A 9 12.99 19.36 -1.79
C LYS A 9 12.41 19.26 -0.39
N SER A 10 13.23 18.79 0.57
CA SER A 10 12.91 18.83 1.97
C SER A 10 14.04 19.44 2.78
N THR A 11 13.71 20.17 3.83
CA THR A 11 14.70 20.73 4.76
C THR A 11 15.17 19.68 5.76
N TYR A 12 14.30 18.75 6.12
CA TYR A 12 14.54 17.79 7.21
C TYR A 12 14.74 16.36 6.73
N PHE A 13 14.23 16.02 5.56
CA PHE A 13 14.27 14.66 5.04
C PHE A 13 15.22 14.52 3.85
N ASP A 14 15.71 13.32 3.65
CA ASP A 14 16.50 12.95 2.48
C ASP A 14 15.62 13.03 1.22
N ASN A 15 16.06 13.75 0.19
CA ASN A 15 15.25 14.02 -1.00
C ASN A 15 14.86 12.75 -1.80
N ASN A 16 15.68 11.70 -1.72
CA ASN A 16 15.40 10.45 -2.45
C ASN A 16 14.51 9.49 -1.66
N ASN A 17 14.37 9.73 -0.36
CA ASN A 17 13.67 8.86 0.59
C ASN A 17 12.61 9.62 1.38
N SER A 18 11.91 10.56 0.72
CA SER A 18 10.85 11.34 1.33
C SER A 18 9.64 11.50 0.42
N LEU A 19 8.48 11.69 1.05
CA LEU A 19 7.20 11.84 0.40
C LEU A 19 6.49 13.08 0.94
N THR A 20 5.84 13.80 0.03
CA THR A 20 4.90 14.88 0.34
C THR A 20 3.50 14.29 0.45
N LEU A 21 2.78 14.65 1.51
CA LEU A 21 1.40 14.27 1.76
C LEU A 21 0.47 15.33 1.21
N LEU A 22 -0.51 14.90 0.41
CA LEU A 22 -1.51 15.78 -0.18
C LEU A 22 -2.92 15.35 0.23
N LEU A 23 -3.77 16.34 0.51
CA LEU A 23 -5.21 16.18 0.63
C LEU A 23 -5.87 16.90 -0.55
N GLY A 24 -6.30 16.14 -1.55
CA GLY A 24 -6.62 16.69 -2.86
C GLY A 24 -5.36 17.29 -3.50
N ASN A 25 -5.38 18.60 -3.77
CA ASN A 25 -4.23 19.34 -4.31
C ASN A 25 -3.45 20.13 -3.24
N LYS A 26 -3.84 20.06 -1.97
CA LYS A 26 -3.20 20.80 -0.88
C LYS A 26 -2.13 19.95 -0.22
N ILE A 27 -0.92 20.48 -0.09
CA ILE A 27 0.13 19.86 0.71
C ILE A 27 -0.24 20.01 2.19
N ILE A 28 -0.31 18.89 2.90
CA ILE A 28 -0.65 18.82 4.32
C ILE A 28 0.52 18.37 5.20
N GLY A 29 1.60 17.88 4.59
CA GLY A 29 2.76 17.44 5.36
C GLY A 29 3.81 16.75 4.51
N GLN A 30 4.81 16.23 5.19
CA GLN A 30 5.91 15.45 4.61
C GLN A 30 6.27 14.27 5.53
N CYS A 31 6.81 13.22 4.95
CA CYS A 31 7.40 12.11 5.71
C CYS A 31 8.61 11.55 4.98
N GLY A 32 9.52 10.91 5.70
CA GLY A 32 10.68 10.31 5.06
C GLY A 32 11.82 9.97 6.01
N LEU A 33 12.93 9.58 5.40
CA LEU A 33 14.20 9.38 6.09
C LEU A 33 14.75 10.74 6.51
N VAL A 34 15.02 10.92 7.79
CA VAL A 34 15.68 12.16 8.29
C VAL A 34 17.05 12.28 7.66
N SER A 35 17.37 13.47 7.15
CA SER A 35 18.62 13.68 6.45
C SER A 35 19.84 13.46 7.34
N HIS A 36 20.92 12.93 6.75
CA HIS A 36 22.11 12.50 7.48
C HIS A 36 22.81 13.66 8.22
N HIS A 37 22.76 14.89 7.70
CA HIS A 37 23.36 16.04 8.39
C HIS A 37 22.68 16.30 9.75
N ILE A 38 21.35 16.17 9.81
CA ILE A 38 20.60 16.34 11.06
C ILE A 38 20.93 15.21 12.06
N THR A 39 20.88 13.95 11.62
CA THR A 39 21.20 12.83 12.51
C THR A 39 22.61 12.91 13.04
N LYS A 40 23.56 13.44 12.24
CA LYS A 40 24.94 13.67 12.66
C LYS A 40 25.07 14.79 13.71
N ASP A 41 24.34 15.90 13.56
CA ASP A 41 24.36 17.01 14.51
C ASP A 41 23.85 16.61 15.90
N PHE A 42 23.00 15.60 15.96
CA PHE A 42 22.47 15.02 17.21
C PHE A 42 23.19 13.74 17.66
N ASP A 43 24.32 13.37 17.01
CA ASP A 43 25.08 12.11 17.25
C ASP A 43 24.20 10.84 17.23
N ILE A 44 23.21 10.84 16.36
CA ILE A 44 22.30 9.70 16.22
C ILE A 44 22.84 8.74 15.17
N ARG A 45 23.00 7.46 15.57
CA ARG A 45 23.45 6.39 14.69
C ARG A 45 22.27 5.61 14.15
N GLY A 46 22.23 5.42 12.83
CA GLY A 46 21.20 4.64 12.14
C GLY A 46 20.19 5.51 11.39
N ASN A 47 19.25 4.85 10.76
CA ASN A 47 18.20 5.49 9.97
C ASN A 47 17.01 5.85 10.87
N ILE A 48 16.59 7.11 10.82
CA ILE A 48 15.38 7.60 11.48
C ILE A 48 14.37 7.97 10.41
N PHE A 49 13.16 7.50 10.55
CA PHE A 49 12.03 7.95 9.74
C PHE A 49 11.14 8.84 10.59
N GLY A 50 10.69 9.92 10.00
CA GLY A 50 9.80 10.87 10.65
C GLY A 50 8.70 11.35 9.73
N PHE A 51 7.76 12.08 10.31
CA PHE A 51 6.73 12.80 9.56
C PHE A 51 6.41 14.12 10.27
N GLU A 52 5.94 15.08 9.50
CA GLU A 52 5.36 16.32 9.99
C GLU A 52 4.05 16.60 9.24
N MET A 53 3.07 17.14 9.93
CA MET A 53 1.77 17.52 9.36
C MET A 53 1.29 18.82 9.97
N LEU A 54 0.60 19.63 9.18
CA LEU A 54 -0.05 20.84 9.66
C LEU A 54 -1.34 20.48 10.40
N GLU A 55 -1.47 20.88 11.65
CA GLU A 55 -2.62 20.55 12.50
C GLU A 55 -3.94 21.08 11.94
N ASP A 56 -3.94 22.30 11.39
CA ASP A 56 -5.12 22.91 10.79
C ASP A 56 -5.71 22.08 9.64
N ASP A 57 -4.88 21.26 9.00
CA ASP A 57 -5.28 20.42 7.88
C ASP A 57 -5.86 19.06 8.30
N LEU A 58 -5.75 18.72 9.58
CA LEU A 58 -6.33 17.49 10.16
C LEU A 58 -7.79 17.66 10.56
N ASN A 59 -8.25 18.90 10.76
CA ASN A 59 -9.60 19.23 11.18
C ASN A 59 -10.62 19.24 10.03
N HIS A 60 -10.58 18.25 9.14
CA HIS A 60 -11.66 18.06 8.20
C HIS A 60 -12.81 17.32 8.85
N GLU A 61 -13.97 17.97 8.93
CA GLU A 61 -15.24 17.31 9.23
C GLU A 61 -15.44 16.19 8.19
N SER A 62 -15.06 14.97 8.53
CA SER A 62 -15.45 13.81 7.75
C SER A 62 -16.93 13.55 8.03
N ASN A 63 -17.75 13.62 7.00
CA ASN A 63 -19.10 13.08 7.09
C ASN A 63 -18.96 11.58 7.40
N VAL A 64 -19.20 11.22 8.65
CA VAL A 64 -19.25 9.83 9.08
C VAL A 64 -20.47 9.19 8.42
N ILE A 65 -20.25 8.43 7.37
CA ILE A 65 -21.30 7.64 6.75
C ILE A 65 -21.41 6.35 7.55
N PHE A 66 -22.56 6.12 8.16
CA PHE A 66 -22.85 4.83 8.79
C PHE A 66 -22.83 3.73 7.75
N ALA A 67 -21.97 2.74 7.94
CA ALA A 67 -21.97 1.51 7.16
C ALA A 67 -22.41 0.35 8.04
N GLU A 68 -23.40 -0.40 7.57
CA GLU A 68 -23.86 -1.58 8.28
C GLU A 68 -22.75 -2.63 8.38
N ILE A 69 -22.50 -3.12 9.59
CA ILE A 69 -21.50 -4.16 9.83
C ILE A 69 -22.07 -5.49 9.34
N SER A 70 -21.35 -6.17 8.46
CA SER A 70 -21.76 -7.49 7.99
C SER A 70 -21.81 -8.50 9.14
N GLN A 71 -22.90 -9.27 9.21
CA GLN A 71 -23.06 -10.39 10.14
C GLN A 71 -22.33 -11.65 9.67
N PHE A 72 -21.85 -11.68 8.43
CA PHE A 72 -21.14 -12.83 7.85
C PHE A 72 -19.63 -12.68 8.00
N PRO A 73 -18.89 -13.79 8.22
CA PRO A 73 -17.46 -13.74 8.45
C PRO A 73 -16.70 -13.24 7.22
N ALA A 74 -15.67 -12.43 7.45
CA ALA A 74 -14.68 -12.10 6.42
C ALA A 74 -13.70 -13.25 6.21
N VAL A 75 -13.25 -13.43 4.97
CA VAL A 75 -12.22 -14.39 4.58
C VAL A 75 -11.00 -13.64 4.07
N TYR A 76 -9.81 -14.05 4.51
CA TYR A 76 -8.55 -13.46 4.09
C TYR A 76 -7.77 -14.45 3.22
N LYS A 77 -7.27 -13.98 2.09
CA LYS A 77 -6.42 -14.75 1.17
C LYS A 77 -5.15 -13.98 0.86
N ASP A 78 -4.04 -14.70 0.91
CA ASP A 78 -2.73 -14.16 0.59
C ASP A 78 -2.33 -14.55 -0.84
N ILE A 79 -1.80 -13.59 -1.59
CA ILE A 79 -1.16 -13.83 -2.88
C ILE A 79 0.23 -13.20 -2.86
N THR A 80 1.23 -13.93 -3.36
CA THR A 80 2.61 -13.44 -3.39
C THR A 80 3.01 -13.11 -4.82
N LEU A 81 3.43 -11.88 -5.02
CA LEU A 81 3.87 -11.34 -6.30
C LEU A 81 5.39 -11.35 -6.37
N MET A 82 5.94 -11.73 -7.52
CA MET A 82 7.35 -11.50 -7.86
C MET A 82 7.43 -10.23 -8.70
N THR A 83 8.08 -9.21 -8.17
CA THR A 83 8.15 -7.88 -8.80
C THR A 83 9.56 -7.31 -8.67
N ASN A 84 9.88 -6.32 -9.49
CA ASN A 84 11.10 -5.54 -9.36
C ASN A 84 10.85 -4.23 -8.60
N ASN A 85 11.90 -3.50 -8.27
CA ASN A 85 11.80 -2.24 -7.55
C ASN A 85 11.16 -1.10 -8.37
N ASP A 86 11.10 -1.23 -9.70
CA ASP A 86 10.53 -0.22 -10.59
C ASP A 86 8.99 -0.23 -10.55
N ASN A 87 8.38 -1.34 -10.10
CA ASN A 87 6.94 -1.45 -9.99
C ASN A 87 6.43 -0.73 -8.75
N ASN A 88 5.60 0.29 -8.94
CA ASN A 88 4.91 0.97 -7.84
C ASN A 88 3.70 0.13 -7.39
N ILE A 89 3.91 -0.73 -6.38
CA ILE A 89 2.89 -1.64 -5.86
C ILE A 89 1.68 -0.88 -5.29
N LEU A 90 1.89 0.28 -4.65
CA LEU A 90 0.77 1.08 -4.12
C LEU A 90 -0.14 1.58 -5.23
N LYS A 91 0.42 2.00 -6.36
CA LYS A 91 -0.36 2.41 -7.53
C LYS A 91 -1.15 1.23 -8.10
N ILE A 92 -0.55 0.05 -8.18
CA ILE A 92 -1.20 -1.17 -8.66
C ILE A 92 -2.38 -1.55 -7.73
N ILE A 93 -2.18 -1.49 -6.42
CA ILE A 93 -3.24 -1.74 -5.42
C ILE A 93 -4.38 -0.72 -5.58
N ASP A 94 -4.06 0.56 -5.75
CA ASP A 94 -5.06 1.61 -5.95
C ASP A 94 -5.88 1.40 -7.24
N GLU A 95 -5.24 0.97 -8.32
CA GLU A 95 -5.92 0.63 -9.57
C GLU A 95 -6.85 -0.57 -9.40
N ILE A 96 -6.36 -1.67 -8.80
CA ILE A 96 -7.17 -2.86 -8.52
C ILE A 96 -8.32 -2.54 -7.57
N SER A 97 -8.09 -1.70 -6.56
CA SER A 97 -9.14 -1.32 -5.60
C SER A 97 -10.30 -0.54 -6.21
N LYS A 98 -10.10 0.06 -7.39
CA LYS A 98 -11.14 0.76 -8.15
C LYS A 98 -11.99 -0.17 -9.00
N ASP A 99 -11.50 -1.38 -9.27
CA ASP A 99 -12.23 -2.37 -10.05
C ASP A 99 -13.37 -2.99 -9.24
N SER A 100 -14.42 -3.41 -9.95
CA SER A 100 -15.60 -4.02 -9.32
C SER A 100 -15.40 -5.50 -9.13
N TYR A 101 -15.00 -5.90 -7.93
CA TYR A 101 -15.03 -7.29 -7.46
C TYR A 101 -16.29 -7.54 -6.63
N LYS A 102 -16.81 -8.75 -6.69
CA LYS A 102 -18.11 -9.04 -6.09
C LYS A 102 -18.06 -9.04 -4.55
N TYR A 103 -17.01 -9.58 -4.00
CA TYR A 103 -16.86 -9.80 -2.55
C TYR A 103 -15.61 -9.17 -1.97
N MET A 104 -14.67 -8.70 -2.79
CA MET A 104 -13.47 -8.03 -2.28
C MET A 104 -13.84 -6.71 -1.59
N LYS A 105 -13.46 -6.59 -0.33
CA LYS A 105 -13.64 -5.38 0.49
C LYS A 105 -12.39 -4.54 0.58
N ASN A 106 -11.24 -5.20 0.59
CA ASN A 106 -9.95 -4.52 0.72
C ASN A 106 -8.82 -5.42 0.19
N ILE A 107 -7.75 -4.78 -0.26
CA ILE A 107 -6.48 -5.40 -0.59
C ILE A 107 -5.36 -4.54 0.00
N ARG A 108 -4.37 -5.16 0.65
CA ARG A 108 -3.26 -4.46 1.29
C ARG A 108 -1.95 -5.23 1.19
N ILE A 109 -0.85 -4.52 1.30
CA ILE A 109 0.46 -5.16 1.45
C ILE A 109 0.53 -5.77 2.86
N LYS A 110 0.79 -7.08 2.91
CA LYS A 110 1.02 -7.82 4.16
C LYS A 110 2.49 -7.92 4.49
N ASP A 111 3.33 -8.19 3.48
CA ASP A 111 4.76 -8.39 3.66
C ASP A 111 5.55 -8.05 2.38
N ILE A 112 6.80 -7.62 2.56
CA ILE A 112 7.75 -7.38 1.47
C ILE A 112 9.05 -8.09 1.82
N PHE A 113 9.43 -9.06 1.01
CA PHE A 113 10.68 -9.79 1.16
C PHE A 113 11.66 -9.40 0.05
N ILE A 114 12.87 -8.96 0.46
CA ILE A 114 13.99 -8.65 -0.43
C ILE A 114 15.09 -9.66 -0.16
N ASN A 115 15.47 -10.43 -1.19
CA ASN A 115 16.57 -11.38 -1.06
C ASN A 115 17.90 -10.62 -1.05
N LYS A 116 18.54 -10.58 0.12
CA LYS A 116 19.83 -9.89 0.33
C LYS A 116 21.01 -10.61 -0.31
N ASP A 117 20.89 -11.91 -0.56
CA ASP A 117 21.98 -12.73 -1.13
C ASP A 117 22.13 -12.51 -2.64
N ASN A 118 21.16 -11.86 -3.26
CA ASN A 118 21.16 -11.57 -4.69
C ASN A 118 20.90 -10.09 -4.97
N LEU A 119 21.77 -9.22 -4.42
CA LEU A 119 21.70 -7.76 -4.54
C LEU A 119 21.78 -7.25 -5.99
N GLN A 120 22.20 -8.10 -6.93
CA GLN A 120 22.20 -7.78 -8.38
C GLN A 120 20.82 -8.00 -9.02
N SER A 121 19.94 -8.80 -8.42
CA SER A 121 18.57 -8.93 -8.91
C SER A 121 17.70 -7.87 -8.20
N ASN A 122 17.19 -6.93 -8.98
CA ASN A 122 16.26 -5.89 -8.54
C ASN A 122 14.87 -6.47 -8.16
N ASN A 123 14.81 -7.78 -7.82
CA ASN A 123 13.60 -8.53 -7.59
C ASN A 123 13.25 -8.59 -6.10
N ARG A 124 11.98 -8.39 -5.80
CA ARG A 124 11.38 -8.55 -4.47
C ARG A 124 10.10 -9.37 -4.54
N SER A 125 9.77 -10.03 -3.45
CA SER A 125 8.47 -10.68 -3.27
C SER A 125 7.57 -9.77 -2.45
N VAL A 126 6.36 -9.52 -2.91
CA VAL A 126 5.36 -8.72 -2.19
C VAL A 126 4.15 -9.61 -1.94
N THR A 127 3.81 -9.83 -0.69
CA THR A 127 2.60 -10.57 -0.30
C THR A 127 1.46 -9.57 -0.09
N LEU A 128 0.40 -9.75 -0.84
CA LEU A 128 -0.85 -9.01 -0.70
C LEU A 128 -1.86 -9.86 0.05
N GLU A 129 -2.58 -9.25 0.99
CA GLU A 129 -3.72 -9.83 1.68
C GLU A 129 -5.00 -9.25 1.10
N ILE A 130 -5.87 -10.13 0.61
CA ILE A 130 -7.19 -9.80 0.07
C ILE A 130 -8.24 -10.14 1.14
N CYS A 131 -9.03 -9.16 1.54
CA CYS A 131 -10.18 -9.34 2.41
C CYS A 131 -11.46 -9.48 1.56
N LEU A 132 -12.15 -10.61 1.72
CA LEU A 132 -13.42 -10.91 1.03
C LEU A 132 -14.53 -11.05 2.05
N GLN A 133 -15.68 -10.43 1.80
CA GLN A 133 -16.85 -10.50 2.66
C GLN A 133 -18.12 -10.21 1.89
N SER A 134 -19.20 -10.91 2.23
CA SER A 134 -20.56 -10.61 1.74
C SER A 134 -21.41 -10.05 2.86
N ASN A 135 -22.35 -9.16 2.52
CA ASN A 135 -23.37 -8.67 3.47
C ASN A 135 -24.63 -9.56 3.48
N SER A 136 -24.71 -10.58 2.61
CA SER A 136 -25.93 -11.37 2.43
C SER A 136 -25.79 -12.86 2.69
N LYS A 137 -24.56 -13.39 2.73
CA LYS A 137 -24.29 -14.83 2.92
C LYS A 137 -22.86 -15.10 3.39
N THR A 138 -22.62 -16.27 3.98
CA THR A 138 -21.26 -16.82 4.13
C THR A 138 -20.74 -17.21 2.75
N LEU A 139 -19.47 -16.82 2.46
CA LEU A 139 -18.84 -17.10 1.17
C LEU A 139 -18.49 -18.59 1.08
N SER A 140 -18.79 -19.19 -0.07
CA SER A 140 -18.32 -20.53 -0.44
C SER A 140 -16.91 -20.46 -1.03
N ASP A 141 -16.18 -21.60 -1.05
CA ASP A 141 -14.86 -21.69 -1.70
C ASP A 141 -14.90 -21.24 -3.16
N LYS A 142 -16.00 -21.50 -3.86
CA LYS A 142 -16.20 -21.03 -5.24
C LYS A 142 -16.27 -19.50 -5.30
N ASP A 143 -17.08 -18.88 -4.44
CA ASP A 143 -17.21 -17.42 -4.39
C ASP A 143 -15.84 -16.74 -4.12
N ILE A 144 -15.06 -17.33 -3.22
CA ILE A 144 -13.72 -16.84 -2.85
C ILE A 144 -12.75 -16.98 -4.03
N ASN A 145 -12.70 -18.18 -4.63
CA ASN A 145 -11.77 -18.46 -5.73
C ASN A 145 -12.08 -17.64 -6.98
N ASP A 146 -13.35 -17.42 -7.29
CA ASP A 146 -13.74 -16.61 -8.45
C ASP A 146 -13.20 -15.17 -8.34
N ASP A 147 -13.36 -14.52 -7.19
CA ASP A 147 -12.83 -13.14 -6.98
C ASP A 147 -11.30 -13.12 -6.92
N VAL A 148 -10.67 -14.06 -6.22
CA VAL A 148 -9.21 -14.13 -6.14
C VAL A 148 -8.59 -14.38 -7.52
N ASN A 149 -9.15 -15.29 -8.31
CA ASN A 149 -8.66 -15.56 -9.67
C ASN A 149 -8.78 -14.33 -10.56
N LYS A 150 -9.87 -13.57 -10.45
CA LYS A 150 -10.04 -12.32 -11.18
C LYS A 150 -8.96 -11.30 -10.81
N VAL A 151 -8.69 -11.10 -9.51
CA VAL A 151 -7.58 -10.24 -9.06
C VAL A 151 -6.23 -10.70 -9.63
N VAL A 152 -5.99 -12.01 -9.62
CA VAL A 152 -4.76 -12.61 -10.17
C VAL A 152 -4.64 -12.37 -11.68
N GLU A 153 -5.73 -12.51 -12.43
CA GLU A 153 -5.76 -12.25 -13.86
C GLU A 153 -5.50 -10.77 -14.18
N ASP A 154 -6.10 -9.86 -13.43
CA ASP A 154 -5.90 -8.42 -13.59
C ASP A 154 -4.44 -8.04 -13.30
N LEU A 155 -3.84 -8.59 -12.23
CA LEU A 155 -2.41 -8.41 -11.92
C LEU A 155 -1.49 -8.90 -13.04
N LYS A 156 -1.80 -10.05 -13.64
CA LYS A 156 -1.01 -10.62 -14.75
C LYS A 156 -1.17 -9.84 -16.05
N ASN A 157 -2.40 -9.52 -16.41
CA ASN A 157 -2.73 -8.97 -17.72
C ASN A 157 -2.44 -7.47 -17.82
N ILE A 158 -2.81 -6.71 -16.78
CA ILE A 158 -2.68 -5.25 -16.75
C ILE A 158 -1.27 -4.84 -16.31
N HIS A 159 -0.77 -5.46 -15.25
CA HIS A 159 0.49 -5.06 -14.61
C HIS A 159 1.68 -5.96 -14.97
N LYS A 160 1.48 -7.03 -15.76
CA LYS A 160 2.52 -7.99 -16.18
C LYS A 160 3.34 -8.56 -15.01
N ILE A 161 2.73 -8.70 -13.86
CA ILE A 161 3.34 -9.21 -12.65
C ILE A 161 3.24 -10.74 -12.63
N ARG A 162 4.33 -11.40 -12.23
CA ARG A 162 4.34 -12.85 -12.02
C ARG A 162 3.95 -13.18 -10.58
N LEU A 163 3.12 -14.21 -10.41
CA LEU A 163 2.89 -14.79 -9.09
C LEU A 163 4.04 -15.72 -8.73
N LYS A 164 4.34 -15.78 -7.45
CA LYS A 164 5.20 -16.83 -6.91
C LYS A 164 4.36 -18.10 -6.81
N GLU A 165 4.73 -19.11 -7.58
CA GLU A 165 4.13 -20.44 -7.44
C GLU A 165 4.50 -21.01 -6.06
N ALA A 166 3.50 -21.67 -5.42
CA ALA A 166 3.63 -22.24 -4.10
C ALA A 166 4.52 -23.50 -4.12
#